data_f0270e1e82fde5e6655bf7c817664bf5
#
_entry.id   f0270e1e82fde5e6655bf7c817664bf5
#
_cell.length_a   1.000
_cell.length_b   1.000
_cell.length_c   1.000
_cell.angle_alpha   90.00
_cell.angle_beta   90.00
_cell.angle_gamma   90.00
#
_symmetry.space_group_name_H-M   'P 1'
#
loop_
_entity.id
_entity.type
_entity.pdbx_description
1 polymer ?
#
loop_
_entity_poly.entity_id
_entity_poly.type
_entity_poly.pdbx_seq_one_letter_code
_entity_poly.pdbx_strand_id
1 'polypeptide(L)'
;MLTNKIVLKVFSDYLARDADFEVILTSRGYTVMGFDCYRQDWNTVDFCPMPEDLLDSLLDAYENFRMLEITGGDRDLTEKEEAKLAKERDALTALCEKEAAKCSS
;
A
#
# COMPACT_ATOMS: atom_id res chain seq x y z
N MET A 1 3.93 -11.96 -15.01
CA MET A 1 2.65 -11.23 -14.87
C MET A 1 2.39 -10.89 -13.41
N LEU A 2 2.00 -9.65 -13.12
CA LEU A 2 1.67 -9.24 -11.75
C LEU A 2 0.42 -9.96 -11.27
N THR A 3 0.45 -10.45 -10.03
CA THR A 3 -0.70 -11.09 -9.38
C THR A 3 -0.98 -10.44 -8.04
N ASN A 4 -2.18 -10.60 -7.51
CA ASN A 4 -2.54 -10.11 -6.18
C ASN A 4 -1.64 -10.72 -5.10
N LYS A 5 -1.31 -12.00 -5.25
CA LYS A 5 -0.42 -12.70 -4.31
C LYS A 5 0.96 -12.05 -4.24
N ILE A 6 1.52 -11.64 -5.39
CA ILE A 6 2.81 -10.95 -5.45
C ILE A 6 2.74 -9.61 -4.74
N VAL A 7 1.69 -8.83 -5.01
CA VAL A 7 1.50 -7.52 -4.38
C VAL A 7 1.40 -7.68 -2.85
N LEU A 8 0.57 -8.61 -2.38
CA LEU A 8 0.41 -8.86 -0.95
C LEU A 8 1.71 -9.31 -0.28
N LYS A 9 2.50 -10.12 -0.97
CA LYS A 9 3.81 -10.58 -0.47
C LYS A 9 4.77 -9.40 -0.31
N VAL A 10 4.86 -8.53 -1.32
CA VAL A 10 5.76 -7.37 -1.30
C VAL A 10 5.38 -6.39 -0.20
N PHE A 11 4.09 -6.20 0.04
CA PHE A 11 3.60 -5.26 1.06
C PHE A 11 3.34 -5.90 2.42
N SER A 12 3.70 -7.18 2.62
CA SER A 12 3.38 -7.90 3.86
C SER A 12 3.94 -7.23 5.11
N ASP A 13 5.17 -6.72 5.07
CA ASP A 13 5.79 -6.05 6.22
C ASP A 13 5.05 -4.75 6.56
N TYR A 14 4.71 -3.96 5.54
CA TYR A 14 3.94 -2.75 5.74
C TYR A 14 2.56 -3.06 6.35
N LEU A 15 1.85 -4.01 5.76
CA LEU A 15 0.50 -4.37 6.24
C LEU A 15 0.51 -4.89 7.68
N ALA A 16 1.59 -5.54 8.09
CA ALA A 16 1.74 -5.99 9.47
C ALA A 16 1.96 -4.84 10.46
N ARG A 17 2.47 -3.70 9.98
CA ARG A 17 2.79 -2.54 10.82
C ARG A 17 1.66 -1.51 10.89
N ASP A 18 0.83 -1.41 9.86
CA ASP A 18 -0.21 -0.39 9.77
C ASP A 18 -1.56 -0.99 10.23
N ALA A 19 -1.96 -0.64 11.44
CA ALA A 19 -3.19 -1.15 12.04
C ALA A 19 -4.46 -0.54 11.43
N ASP A 20 -4.33 0.55 10.67
CA ASP A 20 -5.47 1.30 10.13
C ASP A 20 -5.85 0.88 8.72
N PHE A 21 -5.10 -0.03 8.10
CA PHE A 21 -5.39 -0.53 6.76
C PHE A 21 -5.34 -2.05 6.73
N GLU A 22 -6.31 -2.66 6.06
CA GLU A 22 -6.35 -4.09 5.83
C GLU A 22 -6.79 -4.37 4.40
N VAL A 23 -6.36 -5.50 3.87
CA VAL A 23 -6.80 -5.99 2.56
C VAL A 23 -7.64 -7.22 2.79
N ILE A 24 -8.87 -7.20 2.30
CA ILE A 24 -9.78 -8.33 2.41
C ILE A 24 -10.28 -8.75 1.02
N LEU A 25 -10.66 -10.01 0.89
CA LEU A 25 -11.24 -10.52 -0.34
C LEU A 25 -12.77 -10.40 -0.24
N THR A 26 -13.36 -9.69 -1.19
CA THR A 26 -14.80 -9.51 -1.29
C THR A 26 -15.29 -10.06 -2.63
N SER A 27 -16.60 -10.05 -2.84
CA SER A 27 -17.19 -10.43 -4.13
C SER A 27 -16.75 -9.53 -5.29
N ARG A 28 -16.14 -8.38 -4.99
CA ARG A 28 -15.63 -7.43 -5.99
C ARG A 28 -14.11 -7.48 -6.12
N GLY A 29 -13.49 -8.54 -5.62
CA GLY A 29 -12.04 -8.73 -5.63
C GLY A 29 -11.40 -8.27 -4.33
N TYR A 30 -10.08 -8.10 -4.34
CA TYR A 30 -9.37 -7.59 -3.18
C TYR A 30 -9.77 -6.14 -2.92
N THR A 31 -10.02 -5.84 -1.66
CA THR A 31 -10.55 -4.55 -1.24
C THR A 31 -9.68 -4.00 -0.12
N VAL A 32 -9.21 -2.77 -0.29
CA VAL A 32 -8.44 -2.07 0.74
C VAL A 32 -9.42 -1.37 1.66
N MET A 33 -9.31 -1.67 2.97
CA MET A 33 -10.16 -1.11 4.01
C MET A 33 -9.35 -0.20 4.91
N GLY A 34 -9.92 0.92 5.29
CA GLY A 34 -9.31 1.85 6.24
C GLY A 34 -10.15 1.95 7.51
N PHE A 35 -9.49 2.02 8.66
CA PHE A 35 -10.16 2.18 9.95
C PHE A 35 -10.33 3.66 10.30
N ASP A 36 -11.57 4.05 10.58
CA ASP A 36 -11.90 5.40 11.03
C ASP A 36 -11.93 5.42 12.57
N CYS A 37 -10.92 6.02 13.18
CA CYS A 37 -10.79 6.04 14.64
C CYS A 37 -11.84 6.92 15.33
N TYR A 38 -12.42 7.88 14.62
CA TYR A 38 -13.49 8.73 15.19
C TYR A 38 -14.81 7.98 15.27
N ARG A 39 -15.14 7.23 14.22
CA ARG A 39 -16.40 6.44 14.15
C ARG A 39 -16.24 5.02 14.67
N GLN A 40 -14.99 4.57 14.90
CA GLN A 40 -14.68 3.22 15.36
C GLN A 40 -15.22 2.15 14.40
N ASP A 41 -15.11 2.41 13.09
CA ASP A 41 -15.54 1.45 12.07
C ASP A 41 -14.58 1.38 10.89
N TRP A 42 -14.75 0.34 10.08
CA TRP A 42 -13.98 0.12 8.86
C TRP A 42 -14.75 0.64 7.66
N ASN A 43 -14.05 1.34 6.77
CA ASN A 43 -14.62 1.85 5.54
C ASN A 43 -13.83 1.35 4.34
N THR A 44 -14.51 1.14 3.22
CA THR A 44 -13.86 0.80 1.97
C THR A 44 -13.07 2.02 1.47
N VAL A 45 -11.77 1.81 1.22
CA VAL A 45 -10.91 2.82 0.58
C VAL A 45 -10.93 2.61 -0.93
N ASP A 46 -10.60 1.39 -1.38
CA ASP A 46 -10.56 1.06 -2.81
C ASP A 46 -11.02 -0.37 -3.06
N PHE A 47 -11.81 -0.55 -4.11
CA PHE A 47 -12.02 -1.86 -4.73
C PHE A 47 -10.93 -2.08 -5.77
N CYS A 48 -10.27 -3.22 -5.73
CA CYS A 48 -9.11 -3.52 -6.57
C CYS A 48 -9.39 -4.77 -7.41
N PRO A 49 -10.10 -4.64 -8.55
CA PRO A 49 -10.40 -5.80 -9.40
C PRO A 49 -9.17 -6.39 -10.09
N MET A 50 -8.12 -5.57 -10.28
CA MET A 50 -6.89 -5.99 -10.93
C MET A 50 -5.70 -5.82 -9.98
N PRO A 51 -4.64 -6.65 -10.13
CA PRO A 51 -3.44 -6.52 -9.29
C PRO A 51 -2.79 -5.13 -9.35
N GLU A 52 -2.86 -4.47 -10.49
CA GLU A 52 -2.32 -3.11 -10.68
C GLU A 52 -3.06 -2.11 -9.80
N ASP A 53 -4.38 -2.27 -9.65
CA ASP A 53 -5.18 -1.42 -8.78
C ASP A 53 -4.81 -1.61 -7.32
N LEU A 54 -4.57 -2.87 -6.92
CA LEU A 54 -4.14 -3.20 -5.56
C LEU A 54 -2.76 -2.59 -5.28
N LEU A 55 -1.83 -2.69 -6.24
CA LEU A 55 -0.51 -2.08 -6.12
C LEU A 55 -0.61 -0.58 -5.90
N ASP A 56 -1.37 0.11 -6.75
CA ASP A 56 -1.53 1.57 -6.66
C ASP A 56 -2.14 1.99 -5.32
N SER A 57 -3.17 1.29 -4.89
CA SER A 57 -3.84 1.60 -3.61
C SER A 57 -2.91 1.39 -2.42
N LEU A 58 -2.14 0.31 -2.41
CA LEU A 58 -1.19 0.03 -1.33
C LEU A 58 0.01 0.97 -1.34
N LEU A 59 0.45 1.43 -2.52
CA LEU A 59 1.49 2.46 -2.61
C LEU A 59 1.04 3.75 -1.95
N ASP A 60 -0.20 4.18 -2.21
CA ASP A 60 -0.76 5.39 -1.61
C ASP A 60 -0.92 5.24 -0.09
N ALA A 61 -1.40 4.10 0.37
CA ALA A 61 -1.54 3.83 1.79
C ALA A 61 -0.18 3.80 2.50
N TYR A 62 0.81 3.17 1.88
CA TYR A 62 2.19 3.12 2.38
C TYR A 62 2.78 4.53 2.52
N GLU A 63 2.64 5.35 1.48
CA GLU A 63 3.15 6.72 1.49
C GLU A 63 2.53 7.54 2.62
N ASN A 64 1.22 7.41 2.80
CA ASN A 64 0.50 8.10 3.87
C ASN A 64 1.00 7.68 5.26
N PHE A 65 1.18 6.37 5.45
CA PHE A 65 1.70 5.81 6.71
C PHE A 65 3.12 6.34 7.00
N ARG A 66 4.00 6.33 6.00
CA ARG A 66 5.37 6.84 6.15
C ARG A 66 5.40 8.34 6.41
N MET A 67 4.54 9.08 5.73
CA MET A 67 4.42 10.52 5.94
C MET A 67 4.09 10.83 7.40
N LEU A 68 3.13 10.09 7.97
CA LEU A 68 2.77 10.24 9.38
C LEU A 68 3.89 9.82 10.33
N GLU A 69 4.62 8.76 10.00
CA GLU A 69 5.79 8.35 10.79
C GLU A 69 6.87 9.41 10.83
N ILE A 70 7.14 10.04 9.68
CA ILE A 70 8.21 11.04 9.55
C ILE A 70 7.82 12.35 10.18
N THR A 71 6.59 12.81 9.97
CA THR A 71 6.15 14.16 10.38
C THR A 71 5.41 14.18 11.71
N GLY A 72 4.91 13.03 12.16
CA GLY A 72 4.03 12.95 13.33
C GLY A 72 2.67 13.60 13.11
N GLY A 73 2.36 14.01 11.88
CA GLY A 73 1.13 14.71 11.55
C GLY A 73 1.15 16.21 11.87
N ASP A 74 2.31 16.73 12.35
CA ASP A 74 2.43 18.09 12.84
C ASP A 74 3.03 19.07 11.82
N ARG A 75 3.59 18.57 10.74
CA ARG A 75 4.27 19.39 9.72
C ARG A 75 4.22 18.70 8.37
N ASP A 76 4.55 19.45 7.33
CA ASP A 76 4.68 18.91 5.98
C ASP A 76 6.04 18.23 5.78
N LEU A 77 6.13 17.37 4.79
CA LEU A 77 7.39 16.76 4.39
C LEU A 77 8.32 17.81 3.79
N THR A 78 9.62 17.68 4.07
CA THR A 78 10.64 18.47 3.37
C THR A 78 10.86 17.87 1.98
N GLU A 79 11.49 18.63 1.07
CA GLU A 79 11.83 18.14 -0.28
C GLU A 79 12.67 16.87 -0.22
N LYS A 80 13.60 16.80 0.73
CA LYS A 80 14.47 15.64 0.93
C LYS A 80 13.67 14.41 1.34
N GLU A 81 12.69 14.62 2.25
CA GLU A 81 11.81 13.55 2.70
C GLU A 81 10.88 13.07 1.59
N GLU A 82 10.33 13.98 0.79
CA GLU A 82 9.51 13.64 -0.38
C GLU A 82 10.31 12.81 -1.39
N ALA A 83 11.55 13.20 -1.65
CA ALA A 83 12.42 12.45 -2.56
C ALA A 83 12.72 11.04 -2.03
N LYS A 84 12.92 10.91 -0.72
CA LYS A 84 13.12 9.60 -0.08
C LYS A 84 11.89 8.71 -0.24
N LEU A 85 10.70 9.25 -0.01
CA LEU A 85 9.45 8.49 -0.17
C LEU A 85 9.23 8.07 -1.61
N ALA A 86 9.54 8.94 -2.57
CA ALA A 86 9.45 8.60 -3.99
C ALA A 86 10.35 7.40 -4.32
N LYS A 87 11.55 7.36 -3.78
CA LYS A 87 12.46 6.22 -3.95
C LYS A 87 11.91 4.95 -3.30
N GLU A 88 11.30 5.06 -2.13
CA GLU A 88 10.67 3.91 -1.46
C GLU A 88 9.52 3.35 -2.30
N ARG A 89 8.67 4.20 -2.87
CA ARG A 89 7.59 3.79 -3.77
C ARG A 89 8.15 3.08 -5.00
N ASP A 90 9.18 3.66 -5.62
CA ASP A 90 9.82 3.06 -6.80
C ASP A 90 10.43 1.71 -6.48
N ALA A 91 11.04 1.56 -5.31
CA ALA A 91 11.63 0.29 -4.86
C ALA A 91 10.57 -0.79 -4.69
N LEU A 92 9.41 -0.45 -4.11
CA LEU A 92 8.29 -1.39 -3.95
C LEU A 92 7.71 -1.81 -5.30
N THR A 93 7.56 -0.87 -6.21
CA THR A 93 7.10 -1.15 -7.57
C THR A 93 8.09 -2.08 -8.29
N ALA A 94 9.38 -1.80 -8.17
CA ALA A 94 10.43 -2.62 -8.77
C ALA A 94 10.45 -4.04 -8.20
N LEU A 95 10.19 -4.21 -6.90
CA LEU A 95 10.08 -5.53 -6.28
C LEU A 95 8.91 -6.32 -6.86
N CYS A 96 7.77 -5.68 -7.05
CA CYS A 96 6.61 -6.31 -7.68
C CYS A 96 6.92 -6.75 -9.11
N GLU A 97 7.58 -5.90 -9.88
CA GLU A 97 7.97 -6.22 -11.26
C GLU A 97 8.97 -7.37 -11.31
N LYS A 98 9.94 -7.38 -10.39
CA LYS A 98 10.94 -8.45 -10.29
C LYS A 98 10.28 -9.78 -9.95
N GLU A 99 9.38 -9.82 -8.99
CA GLU A 99 8.68 -11.04 -8.61
C GLU A 99 7.76 -11.51 -9.74
N ALA A 100 7.10 -10.58 -10.43
CA ALA A 100 6.25 -10.90 -11.58
C ALA A 100 7.08 -11.52 -12.73
N ALA A 101 8.27 -11.02 -12.97
CA ALA A 101 9.18 -11.55 -14.00
C ALA A 101 9.62 -12.98 -13.65
N LYS A 102 9.88 -13.28 -12.39
CA LYS A 102 10.22 -14.64 -11.94
C LYS A 102 9.09 -15.62 -12.17
N CYS A 103 7.85 -15.19 -11.95
CA CYS A 103 6.68 -16.03 -12.11
C CYS A 103 6.31 -16.27 -13.59
N SER A 104 6.85 -15.48 -14.50
CA SER A 104 6.56 -15.54 -15.93
C SER A 104 7.45 -16.53 -16.70
N SER A 105 8.49 -17.01 -16.06
CA SER A 105 9.47 -17.89 -16.72
C SER A 105 9.12 -19.36 -16.64
#